data_8f8b01baa39418aa4eba31b910d1c559
#
_entry.id   8f8b01baa39418aa4eba31b910d1c559
#
_cell.length_a   1.000
_cell.length_b   1.000
_cell.length_c   1.000
_cell.angle_alpha   90.00
_cell.angle_beta   90.00
_cell.angle_gamma   90.00
#
_symmetry.space_group_name_H-M   'P 1'
#
loop_
_entity.id
_entity.type
_entity.pdbx_description
1 polymer ?
#
loop_
_entity_poly.entity_id
_entity_poly.type
_entity_poly.pdbx_seq_one_letter_code
_entity_poly.pdbx_strand_id
1 'polypeptide(L)'
;MNGYFAVALNKNDSKLVSTKATFPIVVSDHITLAYKPSKRIYNKYKKLVGHKVGAMIEGYRSNNAIDALWVGKMIDINTDKYIKRHDDGDAHITLSHKKGYKQGDANSMFIDPTINQR
;
A
#
# COMPACT_ATOMS: atom_id res chain seq x y z
N MET A 1 12.23 8.94 -12.00
CA MET A 1 12.95 7.67 -12.02
C MET A 1 11.97 6.52 -12.20
N ASN A 2 12.40 5.44 -12.83
CA ASN A 2 11.57 4.24 -12.97
C ASN A 2 11.50 3.48 -11.66
N GLY A 3 10.51 2.58 -11.57
CA GLY A 3 10.35 1.74 -10.42
C GLY A 3 9.53 2.39 -9.31
N TYR A 4 9.62 1.82 -8.13
CA TYR A 4 8.83 2.30 -6.99
C TYR A 4 9.45 1.82 -5.67
N PHE A 5 9.13 2.54 -4.61
CA PHE A 5 9.41 2.10 -3.24
C PHE A 5 8.16 1.49 -2.64
N ALA A 6 8.32 0.37 -2.00
CA ALA A 6 7.22 -0.34 -1.37
C ALA A 6 7.68 -1.07 -0.11
N VAL A 7 6.74 -1.28 0.79
CA VAL A 7 6.92 -2.21 1.90
C VAL A 7 6.43 -3.57 1.41
N ALA A 8 7.34 -4.52 1.28
CA ALA A 8 7.00 -5.88 0.88
C ALA A 8 6.47 -6.66 2.10
N LEU A 9 5.35 -7.35 1.92
CA LEU A 9 4.85 -8.24 2.95
C LEU A 9 5.64 -9.55 2.91
N ASN A 10 5.97 -10.09 4.09
CA ASN A 10 6.53 -11.43 4.14
C ASN A 10 5.46 -12.47 3.75
N LYS A 11 5.87 -13.72 3.53
CA LYS A 11 4.97 -14.78 3.07
C LYS A 11 3.78 -14.99 4.00
N ASN A 12 4.02 -14.98 5.30
CA ASN A 12 2.96 -15.22 6.29
C ASN A 12 1.94 -14.09 6.29
N ASP A 13 2.39 -12.85 6.27
CA ASP A 13 1.50 -11.68 6.25
C ASP A 13 0.72 -11.61 4.93
N SER A 14 1.39 -11.83 3.80
CA SER A 14 0.74 -11.86 2.50
C SER A 14 -0.36 -12.92 2.46
N LYS A 15 -0.08 -14.13 2.94
CA LYS A 15 -1.06 -15.21 3.01
C LYS A 15 -2.24 -14.83 3.90
N LEU A 16 -1.97 -14.22 5.04
CA LEU A 16 -3.02 -13.80 5.98
C LEU A 16 -3.93 -12.75 5.36
N VAL A 17 -3.38 -11.68 4.79
CA VAL A 17 -4.21 -10.62 4.20
C VAL A 17 -4.93 -11.10 2.94
N SER A 18 -4.36 -12.03 2.17
CA SER A 18 -5.00 -12.57 0.97
C SER A 18 -6.31 -13.30 1.27
N THR A 19 -6.52 -13.74 2.50
CA THR A 19 -7.79 -14.36 2.89
C THR A 19 -8.96 -13.40 2.81
N LYS A 20 -8.71 -12.10 2.77
CA LYS A 20 -9.74 -11.06 2.63
C LYS A 20 -10.05 -10.71 1.19
N ALA A 21 -9.27 -11.22 0.22
CA ALA A 21 -9.45 -10.91 -1.19
C ALA A 21 -10.73 -11.53 -1.72
N THR A 22 -11.50 -10.76 -2.52
CA THR A 22 -12.79 -11.20 -3.04
C THR A 22 -12.83 -11.30 -4.56
N PHE A 23 -11.79 -10.82 -5.25
CA PHE A 23 -11.72 -10.84 -6.71
C PHE A 23 -10.68 -11.87 -7.19
N PRO A 24 -10.76 -12.30 -8.47
CA PRO A 24 -9.96 -13.45 -8.94
C PRO A 24 -8.47 -13.19 -9.07
N ILE A 25 -8.03 -11.95 -9.32
CA ILE A 25 -6.60 -11.67 -9.43
C ILE A 25 -6.11 -11.14 -8.10
N VAL A 26 -5.39 -11.99 -7.37
CA VAL A 26 -4.91 -11.67 -6.01
C VAL A 26 -3.52 -11.06 -6.08
N VAL A 27 -3.33 -9.93 -5.41
CA VAL A 27 -2.06 -9.21 -5.29
C VAL A 27 -1.50 -9.40 -3.87
N SER A 28 -2.03 -8.69 -2.90
CA SER A 28 -1.83 -8.90 -1.44
C SER A 28 -0.37 -8.98 -0.98
N ASP A 29 0.56 -8.29 -1.64
CA ASP A 29 1.99 -8.52 -1.38
C ASP A 29 2.80 -7.28 -1.02
N HIS A 30 2.23 -6.07 -1.08
CA HIS A 30 3.01 -4.87 -0.78
C HIS A 30 2.15 -3.64 -0.46
N ILE A 31 2.80 -2.65 0.16
CA ILE A 31 2.28 -1.31 0.37
C ILE A 31 3.15 -0.36 -0.45
N THR A 32 2.58 0.34 -1.42
CA THR A 32 3.35 1.30 -2.24
C THR A 32 3.55 2.60 -1.48
N LEU A 33 4.80 3.07 -1.41
CA LEU A 33 5.16 4.35 -0.80
C LEU A 33 5.37 5.43 -1.84
N ALA A 34 6.00 5.12 -2.96
CA ALA A 34 6.26 6.06 -4.04
C ALA A 34 6.40 5.33 -5.36
N TYR A 35 5.61 5.71 -6.35
CA TYR A 35 5.65 5.17 -7.71
C TYR A 35 6.34 6.17 -8.63
N LYS A 36 7.31 5.73 -9.41
CA LYS A 36 8.13 6.58 -10.30
C LYS A 36 8.59 7.85 -9.57
N PRO A 37 9.35 7.73 -8.48
CA PRO A 37 9.68 8.86 -7.62
C PRO A 37 10.56 9.89 -8.33
N SER A 38 10.39 11.17 -7.97
CA SER A 38 11.35 12.20 -8.33
C SER A 38 12.68 11.93 -7.62
N LYS A 39 13.75 12.60 -8.05
CA LYS A 39 15.06 12.44 -7.40
C LYS A 39 14.99 12.77 -5.90
N ARG A 40 14.25 13.81 -5.54
CA ARG A 40 14.09 14.21 -4.13
C ARG A 40 13.42 13.11 -3.31
N ILE A 41 12.35 12.54 -3.84
CA ILE A 41 11.61 11.46 -3.18
C ILE A 41 12.46 10.18 -3.12
N TYR A 42 13.17 9.88 -4.21
CA TYR A 42 14.09 8.75 -4.24
C TYR A 42 15.14 8.86 -3.12
N ASN A 43 15.75 10.03 -2.97
CA ASN A 43 16.76 10.25 -1.93
C ASN A 43 16.19 10.12 -0.52
N LYS A 44 14.93 10.47 -0.35
CA LYS A 44 14.24 10.34 0.93
C LYS A 44 14.04 8.87 1.33
N TYR A 45 13.55 8.05 0.41
CA TYR A 45 13.20 6.67 0.72
C TYR A 45 14.35 5.67 0.61
N LYS A 46 15.38 5.96 -0.18
CA LYS A 46 16.49 5.00 -0.36
C LYS A 46 17.18 4.62 0.95
N LYS A 47 17.16 5.51 1.93
CA LYS A 47 17.75 5.26 3.26
C LYS A 47 16.99 4.19 4.04
N LEU A 48 15.75 3.95 3.68
CA LEU A 48 14.87 3.04 4.40
C LEU A 48 14.87 1.63 3.81
N VAL A 49 15.50 1.45 2.65
CA VAL A 49 15.55 0.15 1.98
C VAL A 49 16.22 -0.88 2.90
N GLY A 50 15.56 -2.03 3.08
CA GLY A 50 16.03 -3.09 3.96
C GLY A 50 15.57 -2.97 5.41
N HIS A 51 14.94 -1.87 5.80
CA HIS A 51 14.40 -1.71 7.15
C HIS A 51 13.10 -2.49 7.30
N LYS A 52 12.88 -3.01 8.50
CA LYS A 52 11.61 -3.64 8.85
C LYS A 52 10.58 -2.57 9.17
N VAL A 53 9.33 -2.81 8.74
CA VAL A 53 8.24 -1.86 8.93
C VAL A 53 7.07 -2.55 9.60
N GLY A 54 6.53 -1.91 10.63
CA GLY A 54 5.26 -2.29 11.22
C GLY A 54 4.16 -1.44 10.61
N ALA A 55 3.03 -2.06 10.28
CA ALA A 55 1.90 -1.38 9.68
C ALA A 55 0.62 -1.71 10.42
N MET A 56 -0.21 -0.68 10.66
CA MET A 56 -1.50 -0.85 11.32
C MET A 56 -2.60 -0.85 10.26
N ILE A 57 -3.37 -1.93 10.21
CA ILE A 57 -4.51 -2.03 9.30
C ILE A 57 -5.70 -1.33 9.94
N GLU A 58 -6.26 -0.35 9.24
CA GLU A 58 -7.37 0.46 9.74
C GLU A 58 -8.73 0.02 9.20
N GLY A 59 -8.77 -0.65 8.06
CA GLY A 59 -10.04 -1.07 7.50
C GLY A 59 -9.91 -1.71 6.13
N TYR A 60 -11.05 -2.05 5.58
CA TYR A 60 -11.20 -2.70 4.29
C TYR A 60 -12.04 -1.81 3.38
N ARG A 61 -11.66 -1.67 2.12
CA ARG A 61 -12.41 -0.94 1.12
C ARG A 61 -12.55 -1.77 -0.14
N SER A 62 -13.69 -1.62 -0.78
CA SER A 62 -14.01 -2.37 -1.99
C SER A 62 -14.92 -1.53 -2.88
N ASN A 63 -14.74 -1.69 -4.17
CA ASN A 63 -15.72 -1.27 -5.17
C ASN A 63 -16.09 -2.47 -6.02
N ASN A 64 -16.68 -2.25 -7.20
CA ASN A 64 -17.14 -3.36 -8.05
C ASN A 64 -15.99 -4.12 -8.73
N ALA A 65 -14.76 -3.69 -8.61
CA ALA A 65 -13.63 -4.22 -9.38
C ALA A 65 -12.37 -4.51 -8.57
N ILE A 66 -12.17 -3.83 -7.42
CA ILE A 66 -10.93 -3.86 -6.66
C ILE A 66 -11.26 -3.85 -5.18
N ASP A 67 -10.49 -4.59 -4.39
CA ASP A 67 -10.52 -4.47 -2.94
C ASP A 67 -9.12 -4.26 -2.37
N ALA A 68 -9.08 -3.61 -1.22
CA ALA A 68 -7.84 -3.24 -0.57
C ALA A 68 -8.02 -3.08 0.94
N LEU A 69 -6.92 -3.27 1.68
CA LEU A 69 -6.86 -2.92 3.09
C LEU A 69 -6.28 -1.52 3.23
N TRP A 70 -6.92 -0.70 4.05
CA TRP A 70 -6.43 0.62 4.40
C TRP A 70 -5.38 0.50 5.48
N VAL A 71 -4.20 1.08 5.23
CA VAL A 71 -3.10 1.10 6.18
C VAL A 71 -3.06 2.48 6.82
N GLY A 72 -3.19 2.54 8.13
CA GLY A 72 -3.13 3.79 8.86
C GLY A 72 -1.69 4.20 9.13
N LYS A 73 -1.16 3.79 10.25
CA LYS A 73 0.21 4.14 10.64
C LYS A 73 1.19 3.08 10.19
N MET A 74 2.35 3.53 9.72
CA MET A 74 3.51 2.69 9.45
C MET A 74 4.68 3.22 10.27
N ILE A 75 5.47 2.32 10.84
CA ILE A 75 6.64 2.69 11.62
C ILE A 75 7.85 1.91 11.13
N ASP A 76 8.96 2.64 10.95
CA ASP A 76 10.26 2.02 10.70
C ASP A 76 10.77 1.46 12.03
N ILE A 77 10.83 0.14 12.13
CA ILE A 77 11.23 -0.52 13.37
C ILE A 77 12.70 -0.25 13.71
N ASN A 78 13.53 -0.01 12.69
CA ASN A 78 14.96 0.26 12.90
C ASN A 78 15.20 1.63 13.54
N THR A 79 14.41 2.64 13.18
CA THR A 79 14.60 4.02 13.64
C THR A 79 13.51 4.51 14.58
N ASP A 80 12.46 3.75 14.75
CA ASP A 80 11.29 4.09 15.58
C ASP A 80 10.58 5.36 15.10
N LYS A 81 10.64 5.62 13.79
CA LYS A 81 10.02 6.80 13.17
C LYS A 81 8.89 6.38 12.24
N TYR A 82 7.87 7.23 12.14
CA TYR A 82 6.76 6.99 11.24
C TYR A 82 7.16 7.18 9.78
N ILE A 83 6.55 6.37 8.93
CA ILE A 83 6.72 6.42 7.47
C ILE A 83 5.39 6.83 6.87
N LYS A 84 5.45 7.69 5.84
CA LYS A 84 4.27 8.13 5.07
C LYS A 84 4.52 7.93 3.59
N ARG A 85 3.43 7.82 2.82
CA ARG A 85 3.51 7.91 1.37
C ARG A 85 4.06 9.28 0.98
N HIS A 86 4.69 9.33 -0.20
CA HIS A 86 5.32 10.56 -0.70
C HIS A 86 4.33 11.71 -0.94
N ASP A 87 3.05 11.39 -1.17
CA ASP A 87 1.99 12.34 -1.48
C ASP A 87 1.09 12.65 -0.28
N ASP A 88 1.45 12.18 0.92
CA ASP A 88 0.66 12.25 2.14
C ASP A 88 -0.72 11.56 2.02
N GLY A 89 -0.94 10.81 0.94
CA GLY A 89 -2.14 10.02 0.78
C GLY A 89 -2.16 8.80 1.70
N ASP A 90 -3.32 8.18 1.83
CA ASP A 90 -3.47 6.99 2.64
C ASP A 90 -2.79 5.80 1.97
N ALA A 91 -1.98 5.09 2.74
CA ALA A 91 -1.36 3.87 2.27
C ALA A 91 -2.38 2.73 2.28
N HIS A 92 -2.16 1.76 1.41
CA HIS A 92 -3.05 0.60 1.30
C HIS A 92 -2.31 -0.63 0.79
N ILE A 93 -2.91 -1.79 1.06
CA ILE A 93 -2.51 -3.05 0.44
C ILE A 93 -3.60 -3.41 -0.55
N THR A 94 -3.30 -3.38 -1.85
CA THR A 94 -4.24 -3.88 -2.85
C THR A 94 -4.36 -5.40 -2.67
N LEU A 95 -5.56 -5.88 -2.38
CA LEU A 95 -5.79 -7.31 -2.13
C LEU A 95 -6.01 -8.06 -3.44
N SER A 96 -6.96 -7.60 -4.25
CA SER A 96 -7.32 -8.28 -5.49
C SER A 96 -8.06 -7.35 -6.44
N HIS A 97 -8.19 -7.79 -7.69
CA HIS A 97 -8.96 -7.04 -8.69
C HIS A 97 -9.53 -7.98 -9.76
N LYS A 98 -10.49 -7.46 -10.52
CA LYS A 98 -11.02 -8.16 -11.68
C LYS A 98 -10.06 -8.07 -12.85
N LYS A 99 -10.20 -8.98 -13.80
CA LYS A 99 -9.47 -8.94 -15.06
C LYS A 99 -9.74 -7.60 -15.77
N GLY A 100 -8.69 -6.98 -16.30
CA GLY A 100 -8.79 -5.69 -16.98
C GLY A 100 -8.54 -4.49 -16.08
N TYR A 101 -8.43 -4.69 -14.78
CA TYR A 101 -8.09 -3.64 -13.81
C TYR A 101 -6.66 -3.83 -13.32
N LYS A 102 -6.09 -2.76 -12.79
CA LYS A 102 -4.71 -2.74 -12.28
C LYS A 102 -4.73 -2.49 -10.78
N GLN A 103 -3.72 -3.01 -10.08
CA GLN A 103 -3.60 -2.75 -8.65
C GLN A 103 -3.51 -1.26 -8.32
N GLY A 104 -2.93 -0.43 -9.21
CA GLY A 104 -2.86 1.01 -9.03
C GLY A 104 -4.21 1.72 -9.05
N ASP A 105 -5.23 1.08 -9.61
CA ASP A 105 -6.58 1.65 -9.64
C ASP A 105 -7.18 1.78 -8.23
N ALA A 106 -6.65 1.03 -7.26
CA ALA A 106 -7.07 1.15 -5.87
C ALA A 106 -6.74 2.51 -5.25
N ASN A 107 -5.78 3.25 -5.82
CA ASN A 107 -5.37 4.54 -5.27
C ASN A 107 -6.53 5.52 -5.13
N SER A 108 -7.43 5.54 -6.10
CA SER A 108 -8.56 6.48 -6.08
C SER A 108 -9.49 6.27 -4.89
N MET A 109 -9.56 5.06 -4.35
CA MET A 109 -10.39 4.76 -3.17
C MET A 109 -9.85 5.39 -1.89
N PHE A 110 -8.58 5.82 -1.89
CA PHE A 110 -7.90 6.34 -0.70
C PHE A 110 -7.48 7.80 -0.85
N ILE A 111 -7.63 8.37 -2.04
CA ILE A 111 -7.29 9.78 -2.31
C ILE A 111 -8.55 10.63 -2.37
N ASP A 112 -9.64 10.11 -2.95
CA ASP A 112 -10.90 10.83 -3.09
C ASP A 112 -11.55 11.01 -1.72
N PRO A 113 -11.78 12.27 -1.27
CA PRO A 113 -12.37 12.52 0.05
C PRO A 113 -13.76 11.90 0.23
N THR A 114 -14.52 11.76 -0.84
CA THR A 114 -15.87 11.18 -0.74
C THR A 114 -15.82 9.68 -0.47
N ILE A 115 -14.80 9.00 -0.97
CA ILE A 115 -14.59 7.58 -0.75
C ILE A 115 -14.03 7.32 0.65
N ASN A 116 -13.18 8.23 1.14
CA ASN A 116 -12.54 8.09 2.45
C ASN A 116 -13.42 8.47 3.62
N GLN A 117 -14.59 9.01 3.37
CA GLN A 117 -15.54 9.30 4.42
C GLN A 117 -16.14 8.03 5.00
N ARG A 118 -16.40 8.08 6.28
CA ARG A 118 -16.92 6.95 7.03
C ARG A 118 -18.12 7.31 7.85
#